data_883072656690a583f3e06e9cbce3eac9
#
_entry.id   883072656690a583f3e06e9cbce3eac9
#
_cell.length_a   1.000
_cell.length_b   1.000
_cell.length_c   1.000
_cell.angle_alpha   90.00
_cell.angle_beta   90.00
_cell.angle_gamma   90.00
#
_symmetry.space_group_name_H-M   'P 1'
#
loop_
_entity.id
_entity.type
_entity.pdbx_description
1 polymer ?
#
loop_
_entity_poly.entity_id
_entity_poly.type
_entity_poly.pdbx_seq_one_letter_code
_entity_poly.pdbx_strand_id
1 'polypeptide(L)'
;MATEHAPSVDQRDGIDPITYERRWLILATMCLSLVLIVATVSSVNVAIPKLAGSSLNPSNTQILWIVDAYALVFAALLLPAGAIGDRFGRKGALQVGLVIFIVSSASCAFMTNAAALIACRATMGIGAALIMPSTLSLLQSAFPRRERAKAIAIWSGFAGAGGAIGPLMGGFLVEKFWYGSVFLVAAPIAAVALVSSSILAPASREESAGPLDFGGAALSIVGFGALLASIIEGPERGWSDGIVAGGFIVAAVCFVGFVFFERRREHPMLDMHFFANRRFAMGSLGISTTFFAMFAMFFVLTQYLQYVRGYSPLASGVRGLPFAVTMIIVSPRAPALAARIGAKRAVGGGMVLLAVGLTTLSFVTLTTSYWYVAMCLVLAAGGVGAAMPSLSSGIVQSVPLNKAGVGSAVNDTTREVGGAIGIAALGSIVNSIYRDHLAPALVQLPAAAQEAASRNVAGALRVAGGLAQTQGPAAAAQLAEVVRQSFVDGVHVALRVAAVVVVAGGVVVASRIPNGDQHAVSGH
;
A
#
# COMPACT_ATOMS: atom_id res chain seq x y z
N MET A 1 -33.63 0.33 -34.92
CA MET A 1 -32.22 -0.03 -34.99
C MET A 1 -31.41 1.25 -35.05
N ALA A 2 -30.90 1.73 -33.94
CA ALA A 2 -30.02 2.88 -33.93
C ALA A 2 -28.63 2.40 -34.35
N THR A 3 -28.14 2.86 -35.50
CA THR A 3 -26.76 2.68 -35.94
C THR A 3 -25.87 3.41 -34.97
N GLU A 4 -25.22 2.69 -34.04
CA GLU A 4 -24.12 3.21 -33.23
C GLU A 4 -23.04 3.70 -34.20
N HIS A 5 -22.91 5.02 -34.33
CA HIS A 5 -21.84 5.63 -35.11
C HIS A 5 -20.50 5.26 -34.46
N ALA A 6 -19.65 4.54 -35.19
CA ALA A 6 -18.28 4.34 -34.77
C ALA A 6 -17.63 5.69 -34.46
N PRO A 7 -16.98 5.86 -33.29
CA PRO A 7 -16.41 7.14 -32.89
C PRO A 7 -15.39 7.62 -33.92
N SER A 8 -15.41 8.92 -34.24
CA SER A 8 -14.50 9.54 -35.21
C SER A 8 -13.02 9.37 -34.77
N VAL A 9 -12.10 9.43 -35.72
CA VAL A 9 -10.63 9.32 -35.48
C VAL A 9 -10.17 10.36 -34.45
N ASP A 10 -10.77 11.56 -34.45
CA ASP A 10 -10.50 12.64 -33.50
C ASP A 10 -10.92 12.28 -32.04
N GLN A 11 -11.87 11.36 -31.86
CA GLN A 11 -12.31 10.91 -30.55
C GLN A 11 -11.42 9.84 -29.91
N ARG A 12 -10.50 9.24 -30.68
CA ARG A 12 -9.65 8.11 -30.25
C ARG A 12 -8.25 8.53 -29.84
N ASP A 13 -7.85 9.78 -30.04
CA ASP A 13 -6.48 10.29 -29.76
C ASP A 13 -5.37 9.39 -30.38
N GLY A 14 -5.60 8.82 -31.57
CA GLY A 14 -4.66 7.92 -32.24
C GLY A 14 -4.59 6.48 -31.67
N ILE A 15 -5.49 6.11 -30.76
CA ILE A 15 -5.57 4.76 -30.19
C ILE A 15 -6.15 3.79 -31.25
N ASP A 16 -5.53 2.62 -31.37
CA ASP A 16 -6.01 1.53 -32.23
C ASP A 16 -7.51 1.22 -31.94
N PRO A 17 -8.33 1.07 -32.98
CA PRO A 17 -9.78 0.84 -32.84
C PRO A 17 -10.14 -0.34 -31.91
N ILE A 18 -9.44 -1.47 -32.03
CA ILE A 18 -9.70 -2.67 -31.21
C ILE A 18 -9.36 -2.39 -29.75
N THR A 19 -8.26 -1.71 -29.50
CA THR A 19 -7.85 -1.27 -28.15
C THR A 19 -8.87 -0.31 -27.53
N TYR A 20 -9.38 0.64 -28.32
CA TYR A 20 -10.39 1.59 -27.86
C TYR A 20 -11.70 0.90 -27.49
N GLU A 21 -12.18 -0.03 -28.29
CA GLU A 21 -13.40 -0.79 -27.98
C GLU A 21 -13.26 -1.65 -26.72
N ARG A 22 -12.07 -2.24 -26.51
CA ARG A 22 -11.78 -3.12 -25.38
C ARG A 22 -11.25 -2.42 -24.13
N ARG A 23 -11.11 -1.08 -24.14
CA ARG A 23 -10.44 -0.32 -23.06
C ARG A 23 -10.99 -0.57 -21.66
N TRP A 24 -12.30 -0.78 -21.53
CA TRP A 24 -12.92 -1.08 -20.23
C TRP A 24 -12.60 -2.50 -19.73
N LEU A 25 -12.44 -3.48 -20.62
CA LEU A 25 -11.97 -4.82 -20.28
C LEU A 25 -10.47 -4.80 -19.90
N ILE A 26 -9.68 -3.96 -20.59
CA ILE A 26 -8.29 -3.72 -20.22
C ILE A 26 -8.23 -3.12 -18.80
N LEU A 27 -9.06 -2.12 -18.51
CA LEU A 27 -9.15 -1.55 -17.16
C LEU A 27 -9.51 -2.61 -16.11
N ALA A 28 -10.49 -3.45 -16.37
CA ALA A 28 -10.88 -4.54 -15.46
C ALA A 28 -9.71 -5.50 -15.19
N THR A 29 -8.95 -5.87 -16.23
CA THR A 29 -7.74 -6.71 -16.11
C THR A 29 -6.65 -6.02 -15.27
N MET A 30 -6.43 -4.71 -15.46
CA MET A 30 -5.46 -3.95 -14.67
C MET A 30 -5.90 -3.80 -13.21
N CYS A 31 -7.20 -3.60 -12.96
CA CYS A 31 -7.75 -3.57 -11.60
C CYS A 31 -7.64 -4.93 -10.91
N LEU A 32 -7.88 -6.04 -11.64
CA LEU A 32 -7.71 -7.40 -11.11
C LEU A 32 -6.26 -7.64 -10.69
N SER A 33 -5.30 -7.27 -11.55
CA SER A 33 -3.86 -7.39 -11.27
C SER A 33 -3.43 -6.55 -10.06
N LEU A 34 -4.00 -5.34 -9.91
CA LEU A 34 -3.74 -4.45 -8.80
C LEU A 34 -4.29 -5.00 -7.47
N VAL A 35 -5.56 -5.43 -7.47
CA VAL A 35 -6.21 -6.02 -6.27
C VAL A 35 -5.46 -7.27 -5.83
N LEU A 36 -5.01 -8.11 -6.77
CA LEU A 36 -4.21 -9.29 -6.47
C LEU A 36 -2.96 -8.95 -5.65
N ILE A 37 -2.19 -7.94 -6.08
CA ILE A 37 -0.96 -7.51 -5.39
C ILE A 37 -1.30 -6.98 -3.99
N VAL A 38 -2.22 -6.02 -3.89
CA VAL A 38 -2.55 -5.36 -2.62
C VAL A 38 -3.21 -6.33 -1.63
N ALA A 39 -4.11 -7.20 -2.11
CA ALA A 39 -4.76 -8.20 -1.27
C ALA A 39 -3.76 -9.24 -0.74
N THR A 40 -2.78 -9.64 -1.53
CA THR A 40 -1.75 -10.60 -1.09
C THR A 40 -0.88 -10.05 0.04
N VAL A 41 -0.52 -8.75 0.02
CA VAL A 41 0.22 -8.12 1.12
C VAL A 41 -0.54 -8.24 2.43
N SER A 42 -1.81 -7.89 2.42
CA SER A 42 -2.61 -7.79 3.64
C SER A 42 -3.17 -9.14 4.12
N SER A 43 -3.37 -10.12 3.21
CA SER A 43 -3.89 -11.45 3.57
C SER A 43 -2.93 -12.28 4.40
N VAL A 44 -1.61 -12.14 4.19
CA VAL A 44 -0.58 -12.91 4.90
C VAL A 44 -0.56 -12.56 6.39
N ASN A 45 -0.82 -11.29 6.75
CA ASN A 45 -0.88 -10.89 8.16
C ASN A 45 -1.93 -11.68 8.96
N VAL A 46 -3.01 -12.07 8.32
CA VAL A 46 -4.08 -12.88 8.94
C VAL A 46 -3.63 -14.35 9.12
N ALA A 47 -2.70 -14.83 8.31
CA ALA A 47 -2.19 -16.19 8.38
C ALA A 47 -1.10 -16.40 9.47
N ILE A 48 -0.55 -15.33 10.05
CA ILE A 48 0.55 -15.40 11.03
C ILE A 48 0.30 -16.40 12.16
N PRO A 49 -0.85 -16.42 12.86
CA PRO A 49 -1.05 -17.38 13.95
C PRO A 49 -1.00 -18.85 13.51
N LYS A 50 -1.55 -19.17 12.32
CA LYS A 50 -1.46 -20.53 11.78
C LYS A 50 -0.09 -20.87 11.23
N LEU A 51 0.64 -19.90 10.69
CA LEU A 51 2.05 -20.07 10.30
C LEU A 51 2.93 -20.36 11.51
N ALA A 52 2.77 -19.61 12.60
CA ALA A 52 3.51 -19.81 13.84
C ALA A 52 3.28 -21.20 14.47
N GLY A 53 2.07 -21.75 14.35
CA GLY A 53 1.70 -23.07 14.84
C GLY A 53 1.85 -24.21 13.82
N SER A 54 2.43 -23.92 12.64
CA SER A 54 2.57 -24.91 11.57
C SER A 54 3.84 -25.78 11.72
N SER A 55 3.95 -26.82 10.89
CA SER A 55 5.15 -27.66 10.80
C SER A 55 6.43 -26.92 10.37
N LEU A 56 6.30 -25.69 9.85
CA LEU A 56 7.44 -24.82 9.52
C LEU A 56 8.20 -24.36 10.77
N ASN A 57 7.54 -24.32 11.92
CA ASN A 57 8.07 -23.87 13.21
C ASN A 57 8.98 -22.63 13.09
N PRO A 58 8.51 -21.54 12.47
CA PRO A 58 9.32 -20.36 12.19
C PRO A 58 9.62 -19.60 13.48
N SER A 59 10.84 -19.07 13.61
CA SER A 59 11.18 -18.12 14.66
C SER A 59 10.38 -16.81 14.48
N ASN A 60 10.27 -15.99 15.55
CA ASN A 60 9.58 -14.68 15.46
C ASN A 60 10.18 -13.80 14.34
N THR A 61 11.51 -13.75 14.22
CA THR A 61 12.21 -13.02 13.16
C THR A 61 11.86 -13.57 11.77
N GLN A 62 11.77 -14.89 11.62
CA GLN A 62 11.37 -15.48 10.34
C GLN A 62 9.92 -15.18 9.97
N ILE A 63 9.01 -15.09 10.95
CA ILE A 63 7.62 -14.67 10.71
C ILE A 63 7.58 -13.26 10.13
N LEU A 64 8.36 -12.33 10.68
CA LEU A 64 8.47 -10.97 10.15
C LEU A 64 8.99 -10.98 8.73
N TRP A 65 10.08 -11.69 8.46
CA TRP A 65 10.62 -11.77 7.11
C TRP A 65 9.70 -12.47 6.11
N ILE A 66 8.86 -13.44 6.52
CA ILE A 66 7.82 -14.01 5.65
C ILE A 66 6.82 -12.93 5.20
N VAL A 67 6.49 -11.97 6.06
CA VAL A 67 5.60 -10.86 5.70
C VAL A 67 6.34 -9.82 4.86
N ASP A 68 7.51 -9.39 5.32
CA ASP A 68 8.15 -8.15 4.88
C ASP A 68 9.08 -8.34 3.67
N ALA A 69 9.64 -9.55 3.44
CA ALA A 69 10.50 -9.81 2.28
C ALA A 69 9.83 -9.48 0.95
N TYR A 70 8.55 -9.77 0.83
CA TYR A 70 7.75 -9.40 -0.34
C TYR A 70 7.68 -7.87 -0.50
N ALA A 71 7.27 -7.16 0.53
CA ALA A 71 7.07 -5.71 0.48
C ALA A 71 8.38 -4.96 0.24
N LEU A 72 9.46 -5.41 0.87
CA LEU A 72 10.80 -4.85 0.71
C LEU A 72 11.30 -4.99 -0.74
N VAL A 73 11.26 -6.20 -1.29
CA VAL A 73 11.73 -6.45 -2.67
C VAL A 73 10.83 -5.76 -3.67
N PHE A 74 9.52 -5.80 -3.47
CA PHE A 74 8.52 -5.12 -4.28
C PHE A 74 8.83 -3.62 -4.37
N ALA A 75 8.96 -2.93 -3.25
CA ALA A 75 9.17 -1.49 -3.21
C ALA A 75 10.56 -1.08 -3.74
N ALA A 76 11.61 -1.84 -3.42
CA ALA A 76 12.96 -1.58 -3.91
C ALA A 76 13.09 -1.67 -5.43
N LEU A 77 12.31 -2.56 -6.07
CA LEU A 77 12.35 -2.79 -7.50
C LEU A 77 11.35 -1.98 -8.32
N LEU A 78 10.45 -1.20 -7.71
CA LEU A 78 9.42 -0.45 -8.43
C LEU A 78 9.97 0.47 -9.52
N LEU A 79 10.99 1.29 -9.20
CA LEU A 79 11.59 2.22 -10.16
C LEU A 79 12.30 1.50 -11.32
N PRO A 80 13.21 0.54 -11.07
CA PRO A 80 13.81 -0.24 -12.15
C PRO A 80 12.79 -1.00 -13.00
N ALA A 81 11.74 -1.55 -12.38
CA ALA A 81 10.70 -2.28 -13.08
C ALA A 81 9.89 -1.37 -14.02
N GLY A 82 9.62 -0.13 -13.61
CA GLY A 82 9.02 0.88 -14.48
C GLY A 82 9.87 1.18 -15.73
N ALA A 83 11.18 1.36 -15.53
CA ALA A 83 12.12 1.59 -16.64
C ALA A 83 12.24 0.35 -17.56
N ILE A 84 12.23 -0.86 -17.00
CA ILE A 84 12.21 -2.11 -17.79
C ILE A 84 10.92 -2.18 -18.62
N GLY A 85 9.77 -1.85 -18.04
CA GLY A 85 8.49 -1.83 -18.75
C GLY A 85 8.47 -0.83 -19.91
N ASP A 86 9.02 0.37 -19.73
CA ASP A 86 9.10 1.37 -20.80
C ASP A 86 10.01 0.92 -21.95
N ARG A 87 11.17 0.29 -21.64
CA ARG A 87 12.14 -0.16 -22.64
C ARG A 87 11.72 -1.42 -23.39
N PHE A 88 11.34 -2.49 -22.66
CA PHE A 88 11.10 -3.81 -23.24
C PHE A 88 9.63 -4.06 -23.60
N GLY A 89 8.75 -3.14 -23.21
CA GLY A 89 7.31 -3.19 -23.45
C GLY A 89 6.53 -3.50 -22.18
N ARG A 90 5.54 -2.66 -21.91
CA ARG A 90 4.71 -2.70 -20.70
C ARG A 90 3.87 -3.98 -20.59
N LYS A 91 3.34 -4.46 -21.74
CA LYS A 91 2.62 -5.73 -21.82
C LYS A 91 3.53 -6.91 -21.46
N GLY A 92 4.74 -6.94 -22.02
CA GLY A 92 5.74 -7.97 -21.73
C GLY A 92 6.15 -7.98 -20.25
N ALA A 93 6.44 -6.81 -19.69
CA ALA A 93 6.77 -6.67 -18.26
C ALA A 93 5.63 -7.15 -17.35
N LEU A 94 4.37 -6.78 -17.65
CA LEU A 94 3.19 -7.28 -16.94
C LEU A 94 3.11 -8.81 -17.00
N GLN A 95 3.26 -9.41 -18.18
CA GLN A 95 3.15 -10.85 -18.36
C GLN A 95 4.26 -11.62 -17.64
N VAL A 96 5.51 -11.17 -17.76
CA VAL A 96 6.66 -11.74 -17.03
C VAL A 96 6.43 -11.63 -15.52
N GLY A 97 5.99 -10.46 -15.05
CA GLY A 97 5.63 -10.25 -13.66
C GLY A 97 4.55 -11.22 -13.17
N LEU A 98 3.47 -11.42 -13.95
CA LEU A 98 2.41 -12.36 -13.63
C LEU A 98 2.89 -13.82 -13.62
N VAL A 99 3.76 -14.23 -14.55
CA VAL A 99 4.35 -15.58 -14.53
C VAL A 99 5.20 -15.80 -13.28
N ILE A 100 6.09 -14.86 -12.95
CA ILE A 100 6.89 -14.92 -11.72
C ILE A 100 5.97 -15.01 -10.50
N PHE A 101 4.91 -14.19 -10.46
CA PHE A 101 3.97 -14.17 -9.36
C PHE A 101 3.19 -15.48 -9.22
N ILE A 102 2.73 -16.10 -10.32
CA ILE A 102 2.05 -17.41 -10.33
C ILE A 102 2.96 -18.48 -9.76
N VAL A 103 4.18 -18.60 -10.32
CA VAL A 103 5.13 -19.66 -9.91
C VAL A 103 5.53 -19.49 -8.45
N SER A 104 5.92 -18.28 -8.04
CA SER A 104 6.34 -18.03 -6.65
C SER A 104 5.19 -18.17 -5.67
N SER A 105 3.99 -17.71 -6.01
CA SER A 105 2.79 -17.83 -5.18
C SER A 105 2.39 -19.30 -4.97
N ALA A 106 2.36 -20.10 -6.04
CA ALA A 106 2.12 -21.53 -5.94
C ALA A 106 3.21 -22.23 -5.12
N SER A 107 4.48 -21.88 -5.34
CA SER A 107 5.62 -22.44 -4.58
C SER A 107 5.51 -22.11 -3.09
N CYS A 108 5.16 -20.87 -2.70
CA CYS A 108 4.96 -20.48 -1.29
C CYS A 108 4.01 -21.42 -0.54
N ALA A 109 2.96 -21.91 -1.21
CA ALA A 109 1.95 -22.77 -0.59
C ALA A 109 2.50 -24.13 -0.11
N PHE A 110 3.54 -24.62 -0.76
CA PHE A 110 4.11 -25.95 -0.53
C PHE A 110 5.52 -25.94 0.12
N MET A 111 6.00 -24.76 0.55
CA MET A 111 7.30 -24.69 1.23
C MET A 111 7.27 -25.40 2.59
N THR A 112 8.33 -26.16 2.87
CA THR A 112 8.47 -26.99 4.08
C THR A 112 9.40 -26.38 5.12
N ASN A 113 10.06 -25.26 4.80
CA ASN A 113 10.88 -24.51 5.76
C ASN A 113 10.71 -22.99 5.59
N ALA A 114 10.94 -22.26 6.67
CA ALA A 114 10.73 -20.83 6.72
C ALA A 114 11.66 -20.03 5.79
N ALA A 115 12.92 -20.45 5.63
CA ALA A 115 13.88 -19.75 4.78
C ALA A 115 13.49 -19.84 3.30
N ALA A 116 13.03 -21.01 2.83
CA ALA A 116 12.53 -21.17 1.47
C ALA A 116 11.25 -20.36 1.24
N LEU A 117 10.35 -20.28 2.23
CA LEU A 117 9.15 -19.46 2.16
C LEU A 117 9.51 -17.96 2.04
N ILE A 118 10.48 -17.48 2.82
CA ILE A 118 11.00 -16.09 2.73
C ILE A 118 11.56 -15.82 1.32
N ALA A 119 12.37 -16.72 0.77
CA ALA A 119 12.92 -16.58 -0.58
C ALA A 119 11.83 -16.57 -1.65
N CYS A 120 10.82 -17.43 -1.54
CA CYS A 120 9.66 -17.41 -2.44
C CYS A 120 8.86 -16.11 -2.33
N ARG A 121 8.70 -15.56 -1.13
CA ARG A 121 8.06 -14.26 -0.90
C ARG A 121 8.85 -13.12 -1.54
N ALA A 122 10.17 -13.12 -1.41
CA ALA A 122 11.04 -12.16 -2.10
C ALA A 122 10.89 -12.25 -3.63
N THR A 123 10.89 -13.48 -4.19
CA THR A 123 10.67 -13.69 -5.63
C THR A 123 9.29 -13.21 -6.09
N MET A 124 8.26 -13.43 -5.27
CA MET A 124 6.91 -12.92 -5.51
C MET A 124 6.89 -11.39 -5.55
N GLY A 125 7.72 -10.73 -4.73
CA GLY A 125 7.93 -9.27 -4.74
C GLY A 125 8.51 -8.75 -6.07
N ILE A 126 9.42 -9.51 -6.70
CA ILE A 126 9.93 -9.19 -8.05
C ILE A 126 8.78 -9.18 -9.08
N GLY A 127 7.91 -10.20 -9.04
CA GLY A 127 6.74 -10.27 -9.90
C GLY A 127 5.82 -9.05 -9.73
N ALA A 128 5.51 -8.71 -8.47
CA ALA A 128 4.66 -7.58 -8.12
C ALA A 128 5.24 -6.24 -8.61
N ALA A 129 6.56 -6.05 -8.50
CA ALA A 129 7.24 -4.84 -8.96
C ALA A 129 7.12 -4.63 -10.48
N LEU A 130 7.10 -5.69 -11.27
CA LEU A 130 6.86 -5.61 -12.72
C LEU A 130 5.39 -5.37 -13.07
N ILE A 131 4.47 -5.94 -12.30
CA ILE A 131 3.02 -5.83 -12.56
C ILE A 131 2.54 -4.41 -12.27
N MET A 132 2.85 -3.86 -11.09
CA MET A 132 2.23 -2.65 -10.56
C MET A 132 2.40 -1.43 -11.50
N PRO A 133 3.62 -0.99 -11.88
CA PRO A 133 3.81 0.14 -12.78
C PRO A 133 3.24 -0.13 -14.18
N SER A 134 3.29 -1.39 -14.64
CA SER A 134 2.77 -1.78 -15.94
C SER A 134 1.25 -1.59 -16.04
N THR A 135 0.50 -1.84 -14.95
CA THR A 135 -0.96 -1.66 -14.96
C THR A 135 -1.36 -0.23 -15.22
N LEU A 136 -0.78 0.73 -14.49
CA LEU A 136 -1.11 2.14 -14.62
C LEU A 136 -0.60 2.75 -15.93
N SER A 137 0.58 2.32 -16.40
CA SER A 137 1.14 2.80 -17.67
C SER A 137 0.37 2.28 -18.89
N LEU A 138 -0.14 1.03 -18.84
CA LEU A 138 -1.01 0.48 -19.90
C LEU A 138 -2.35 1.21 -19.97
N LEU A 139 -2.90 1.67 -18.84
CA LEU A 139 -4.12 2.48 -18.86
C LEU A 139 -3.92 3.80 -19.61
N GLN A 140 -2.74 4.42 -19.50
CA GLN A 140 -2.45 5.65 -20.24
C GLN A 140 -2.45 5.45 -21.75
N SER A 141 -1.97 4.30 -22.24
CA SER A 141 -1.94 3.96 -23.66
C SER A 141 -3.29 3.46 -24.19
N ALA A 142 -4.14 2.87 -23.33
CA ALA A 142 -5.43 2.31 -23.72
C ALA A 142 -6.60 3.31 -23.70
N PHE A 143 -6.45 4.45 -23.00
CA PHE A 143 -7.53 5.43 -22.85
C PHE A 143 -7.21 6.78 -23.49
N PRO A 144 -8.18 7.41 -24.20
CA PRO A 144 -8.02 8.76 -24.72
C PRO A 144 -7.86 9.76 -23.56
N ARG A 145 -7.16 10.87 -23.82
CA ARG A 145 -6.81 11.88 -22.79
C ARG A 145 -7.98 12.29 -21.92
N ARG A 146 -9.17 12.47 -22.51
CA ARG A 146 -10.41 12.87 -21.83
C ARG A 146 -10.94 11.82 -20.84
N GLU A 147 -10.64 10.52 -21.04
CA GLU A 147 -11.14 9.42 -20.21
C GLU A 147 -10.08 8.91 -19.21
N ARG A 148 -8.78 9.27 -19.39
CA ARG A 148 -7.67 8.80 -18.52
C ARG A 148 -7.91 9.10 -17.04
N ALA A 149 -8.37 10.30 -16.72
CA ALA A 149 -8.63 10.67 -15.33
C ALA A 149 -9.69 9.76 -14.68
N LYS A 150 -10.73 9.37 -15.44
CA LYS A 150 -11.76 8.43 -14.97
C LYS A 150 -11.21 7.01 -14.82
N ALA A 151 -10.40 6.54 -15.77
CA ALA A 151 -9.77 5.21 -15.70
C ALA A 151 -8.81 5.11 -14.49
N ILE A 152 -7.95 6.12 -14.28
CA ILE A 152 -7.06 6.22 -13.12
C ILE A 152 -7.86 6.28 -11.82
N ALA A 153 -8.99 6.99 -11.80
CA ALA A 153 -9.85 7.08 -10.64
C ALA A 153 -10.47 5.73 -10.25
N ILE A 154 -10.96 4.96 -11.23
CA ILE A 154 -11.46 3.61 -11.01
C ILE A 154 -10.33 2.71 -10.50
N TRP A 155 -9.19 2.71 -11.16
CA TRP A 155 -8.00 1.96 -10.76
C TRP A 155 -7.57 2.29 -9.31
N SER A 156 -7.51 3.58 -8.95
CA SER A 156 -7.20 4.02 -7.58
C SER A 156 -8.23 3.55 -6.54
N GLY A 157 -9.51 3.51 -6.93
CA GLY A 157 -10.59 2.96 -6.09
C GLY A 157 -10.37 1.49 -5.75
N PHE A 158 -9.99 0.69 -6.75
CA PHE A 158 -9.66 -0.72 -6.55
C PHE A 158 -8.37 -0.93 -5.75
N ALA A 159 -7.39 -0.02 -5.86
CA ALA A 159 -6.19 -0.05 -5.02
C ALA A 159 -6.53 0.07 -3.52
N GLY A 160 -7.41 1.02 -3.17
CA GLY A 160 -7.89 1.17 -1.80
C GLY A 160 -8.74 -0.01 -1.32
N ALA A 161 -9.60 -0.54 -2.19
CA ALA A 161 -10.44 -1.70 -1.89
C ALA A 161 -9.61 -2.99 -1.66
N GLY A 162 -8.50 -3.17 -2.37
CA GLY A 162 -7.61 -4.32 -2.23
C GLY A 162 -7.11 -4.51 -0.79
N GLY A 163 -6.83 -3.41 -0.08
CA GLY A 163 -6.42 -3.44 1.32
C GLY A 163 -7.45 -4.05 2.27
N ALA A 164 -8.74 -3.92 1.98
CA ALA A 164 -9.81 -4.53 2.76
C ALA A 164 -10.17 -5.96 2.28
N ILE A 165 -10.02 -6.22 0.97
CA ILE A 165 -10.27 -7.54 0.39
C ILE A 165 -9.27 -8.59 0.90
N GLY A 166 -8.00 -8.19 1.09
CA GLY A 166 -6.94 -9.11 1.53
C GLY A 166 -7.23 -9.79 2.87
N PRO A 167 -7.48 -9.06 3.97
CA PRO A 167 -7.82 -9.67 5.25
C PRO A 167 -9.10 -10.51 5.20
N LEU A 168 -10.09 -10.12 4.40
CA LEU A 168 -11.32 -10.89 4.20
C LEU A 168 -11.03 -12.23 3.53
N MET A 169 -10.31 -12.21 2.42
CA MET A 169 -9.90 -13.41 1.69
C MET A 169 -8.97 -14.29 2.53
N GLY A 170 -7.94 -13.69 3.15
CA GLY A 170 -6.99 -14.39 4.01
C GLY A 170 -7.68 -15.01 5.21
N GLY A 171 -8.59 -14.28 5.88
CA GLY A 171 -9.37 -14.77 7.00
C GLY A 171 -10.22 -15.99 6.65
N PHE A 172 -10.96 -15.93 5.54
CA PHE A 172 -11.74 -17.06 5.06
C PHE A 172 -10.88 -18.30 4.74
N LEU A 173 -9.77 -18.09 4.04
CA LEU A 173 -8.87 -19.17 3.62
C LEU A 173 -8.19 -19.83 4.82
N VAL A 174 -7.71 -19.03 5.77
CA VAL A 174 -7.05 -19.53 6.98
C VAL A 174 -8.05 -20.25 7.89
N GLU A 175 -9.30 -19.81 7.94
CA GLU A 175 -10.32 -20.44 8.79
C GLU A 175 -10.80 -21.80 8.24
N LYS A 176 -10.93 -21.93 6.92
CA LYS A 176 -11.47 -23.12 6.25
C LYS A 176 -10.42 -24.09 5.73
N PHE A 177 -9.21 -23.61 5.47
CA PHE A 177 -8.12 -24.39 4.86
C PHE A 177 -6.82 -24.26 5.69
N TRP A 178 -5.66 -24.56 5.10
CA TRP A 178 -4.34 -24.41 5.73
C TRP A 178 -3.70 -23.06 5.39
N TYR A 179 -2.62 -22.68 6.07
CA TYR A 179 -1.95 -21.40 5.86
C TYR A 179 -1.47 -21.18 4.41
N GLY A 180 -1.06 -22.24 3.71
CA GLY A 180 -0.59 -22.17 2.32
C GLY A 180 -1.67 -21.78 1.31
N SER A 181 -2.95 -21.96 1.66
CA SER A 181 -4.08 -21.59 0.81
C SER A 181 -4.12 -20.08 0.52
N VAL A 182 -3.61 -19.25 1.45
CA VAL A 182 -3.50 -17.79 1.29
C VAL A 182 -2.58 -17.41 0.14
N PHE A 183 -1.52 -18.19 -0.07
CA PHE A 183 -0.63 -18.01 -1.20
C PHE A 183 -1.21 -18.64 -2.47
N LEU A 184 -1.73 -19.86 -2.37
CA LEU A 184 -2.18 -20.63 -3.51
C LEU A 184 -3.32 -19.96 -4.28
N VAL A 185 -4.26 -19.31 -3.61
CA VAL A 185 -5.41 -18.64 -4.24
C VAL A 185 -4.99 -17.50 -5.17
N ALA A 186 -3.85 -16.89 -4.93
CA ALA A 186 -3.33 -15.82 -5.77
C ALA A 186 -2.89 -16.33 -7.16
N ALA A 187 -2.43 -17.58 -7.27
CA ALA A 187 -1.97 -18.15 -8.54
C ALA A 187 -3.07 -18.24 -9.62
N PRO A 188 -4.28 -18.82 -9.38
CA PRO A 188 -5.34 -18.82 -10.37
C PRO A 188 -5.85 -17.42 -10.73
N ILE A 189 -5.89 -16.49 -9.77
CA ILE A 189 -6.28 -15.09 -10.07
C ILE A 189 -5.25 -14.44 -10.99
N ALA A 190 -3.96 -14.63 -10.72
CA ALA A 190 -2.87 -14.16 -11.58
C ALA A 190 -2.89 -14.81 -12.96
N ALA A 191 -3.27 -16.11 -13.06
CA ALA A 191 -3.42 -16.79 -14.33
C ALA A 191 -4.57 -16.19 -15.18
N VAL A 192 -5.69 -15.86 -14.58
CA VAL A 192 -6.78 -15.13 -15.26
C VAL A 192 -6.29 -13.76 -15.74
N ALA A 193 -5.53 -13.01 -14.91
CA ALA A 193 -4.94 -11.74 -15.29
C ALA A 193 -3.93 -11.90 -16.44
N LEU A 194 -3.14 -12.97 -16.46
CA LEU A 194 -2.17 -13.28 -17.52
C LEU A 194 -2.88 -13.56 -18.85
N VAL A 195 -3.88 -14.44 -18.85
CA VAL A 195 -4.64 -14.77 -20.05
C VAL A 195 -5.39 -13.56 -20.58
N SER A 196 -6.10 -12.83 -19.72
CA SER A 196 -6.84 -11.63 -20.14
C SER A 196 -5.91 -10.51 -20.64
N SER A 197 -4.76 -10.27 -19.98
CA SER A 197 -3.78 -9.29 -20.48
C SER A 197 -3.13 -9.70 -21.80
N SER A 198 -2.94 -10.99 -22.03
CA SER A 198 -2.39 -11.52 -23.29
C SER A 198 -3.31 -11.24 -24.48
N ILE A 199 -4.63 -11.35 -24.27
CA ILE A 199 -5.65 -11.16 -25.31
C ILE A 199 -6.01 -9.69 -25.49
N LEU A 200 -6.11 -8.93 -24.37
CA LEU A 200 -6.71 -7.60 -24.37
C LEU A 200 -5.70 -6.45 -24.38
N ALA A 201 -4.56 -6.60 -23.69
CA ALA A 201 -3.63 -5.48 -23.55
C ALA A 201 -2.92 -5.15 -24.85
N PRO A 202 -2.84 -3.85 -25.23
CA PRO A 202 -2.13 -3.43 -26.42
C PRO A 202 -0.62 -3.66 -26.27
N ALA A 203 0.05 -3.98 -27.38
CA ALA A 203 1.50 -3.95 -27.43
C ALA A 203 1.94 -2.48 -27.35
N SER A 204 2.59 -2.10 -26.27
CA SER A 204 3.15 -0.77 -26.09
C SER A 204 4.63 -0.90 -25.79
N ARG A 205 5.46 -0.56 -26.76
CA ARG A 205 6.91 -0.51 -26.65
C ARG A 205 7.37 0.86 -27.14
N GLU A 206 8.30 1.46 -26.43
CA GLU A 206 8.96 2.68 -26.86
C GLU A 206 10.16 2.32 -27.73
N GLU A 207 10.11 2.64 -29.02
CA GLU A 207 11.21 2.37 -29.96
C GLU A 207 12.43 3.26 -29.70
N SER A 208 12.24 4.41 -29.05
CA SER A 208 13.28 5.39 -28.73
C SER A 208 13.83 5.28 -27.29
N ALA A 209 13.51 4.21 -26.55
CA ALA A 209 13.98 4.04 -25.18
C ALA A 209 15.53 3.92 -25.15
N GLY A 210 16.18 4.84 -24.45
CA GLY A 210 17.63 4.85 -24.20
C GLY A 210 18.13 3.60 -23.46
N PRO A 211 19.44 3.44 -23.27
CA PRO A 211 20.01 2.33 -22.53
C PRO A 211 19.47 2.31 -21.07
N LEU A 212 19.36 1.10 -20.48
CA LEU A 212 18.99 1.00 -19.06
C LEU A 212 20.08 1.63 -18.19
N ASP A 213 19.66 2.41 -17.22
CA ASP A 213 20.55 2.97 -16.22
C ASP A 213 20.76 1.99 -15.06
N PHE A 214 21.76 1.12 -15.20
CA PHE A 214 22.10 0.15 -14.16
C PHE A 214 22.63 0.81 -12.87
N GLY A 215 23.30 1.99 -13.00
CA GLY A 215 23.83 2.71 -11.84
C GLY A 215 22.71 3.33 -11.00
N GLY A 216 21.78 4.04 -11.65
CA GLY A 216 20.59 4.56 -11.01
C GLY A 216 19.72 3.44 -10.42
N ALA A 217 19.53 2.34 -11.16
CA ALA A 217 18.81 1.17 -10.66
C ALA A 217 19.44 0.58 -9.40
N ALA A 218 20.77 0.37 -9.38
CA ALA A 218 21.48 -0.16 -8.21
C ALA A 218 21.35 0.78 -7.00
N LEU A 219 21.55 2.09 -7.19
CA LEU A 219 21.40 3.09 -6.13
C LEU A 219 19.96 3.15 -5.58
N SER A 220 18.95 3.05 -6.44
CA SER A 220 17.55 3.03 -6.00
C SER A 220 17.22 1.74 -5.24
N ILE A 221 17.65 0.57 -5.72
CA ILE A 221 17.42 -0.71 -5.06
C ILE A 221 18.06 -0.75 -3.67
N VAL A 222 19.33 -0.36 -3.58
CA VAL A 222 20.04 -0.34 -2.29
C VAL A 222 19.45 0.73 -1.36
N GLY A 223 19.14 1.92 -1.89
CA GLY A 223 18.58 3.02 -1.11
C GLY A 223 17.20 2.69 -0.53
N PHE A 224 16.26 2.23 -1.35
CA PHE A 224 14.93 1.84 -0.86
C PHE A 224 14.98 0.56 -0.03
N GLY A 225 15.81 -0.41 -0.40
CA GLY A 225 16.01 -1.64 0.37
C GLY A 225 16.54 -1.34 1.78
N ALA A 226 17.59 -0.51 1.90
CA ALA A 226 18.14 -0.10 3.18
C ALA A 226 17.16 0.74 4.01
N LEU A 227 16.45 1.69 3.37
CA LEU A 227 15.42 2.50 4.03
C LEU A 227 14.33 1.62 4.64
N LEU A 228 13.75 0.75 3.83
CA LEU A 228 12.63 -0.10 4.26
C LEU A 228 13.07 -1.16 5.28
N ALA A 229 14.24 -1.78 5.09
CA ALA A 229 14.79 -2.71 6.07
C ALA A 229 14.99 -2.03 7.44
N SER A 230 15.54 -0.81 7.46
CA SER A 230 15.70 -0.04 8.71
C SER A 230 14.37 0.33 9.34
N ILE A 231 13.36 0.68 8.54
CA ILE A 231 12.01 0.98 9.01
C ILE A 231 11.35 -0.28 9.61
N ILE A 232 11.51 -1.43 9.00
CA ILE A 232 10.96 -2.72 9.45
C ILE A 232 11.63 -3.19 10.73
N GLU A 233 12.97 -3.14 10.80
CA GLU A 233 13.75 -3.62 11.95
C GLU A 233 13.75 -2.63 13.13
N GLY A 234 13.51 -1.35 12.89
CA GLY A 234 13.58 -0.28 13.89
C GLY A 234 12.73 -0.50 15.15
N PRO A 235 11.44 -0.90 15.04
CA PRO A 235 10.60 -1.18 16.20
C PRO A 235 11.06 -2.36 17.07
N GLU A 236 11.76 -3.34 16.50
CA GLU A 236 12.23 -4.53 17.22
C GLU A 236 13.62 -4.34 17.82
N ARG A 237 14.57 -3.82 17.04
CA ARG A 237 15.96 -3.63 17.45
C ARG A 237 16.16 -2.34 18.26
N GLY A 238 15.26 -1.38 18.06
CA GLY A 238 15.44 0.00 18.55
C GLY A 238 16.01 0.93 17.47
N TRP A 239 15.50 2.15 17.45
CA TRP A 239 15.87 3.15 16.43
C TRP A 239 17.34 3.60 16.50
N SER A 240 17.99 3.43 17.64
CA SER A 240 19.42 3.73 17.87
C SER A 240 20.35 2.52 17.65
N ASP A 241 19.81 1.34 17.29
CA ASP A 241 20.63 0.17 16.96
C ASP A 241 21.56 0.48 15.78
N GLY A 242 22.81 0.01 15.85
CA GLY A 242 23.83 0.31 14.83
C GLY A 242 23.46 -0.18 13.42
N ILE A 243 22.72 -1.28 13.29
CA ILE A 243 22.28 -1.82 12.00
C ILE A 243 21.16 -0.94 11.44
N VAL A 244 20.20 -0.52 12.28
CA VAL A 244 19.10 0.36 11.89
C VAL A 244 19.63 1.75 11.48
N ALA A 245 20.45 2.36 12.31
CA ALA A 245 21.07 3.66 12.01
C ALA A 245 21.99 3.59 10.78
N GLY A 246 22.79 2.53 10.66
CA GLY A 246 23.63 2.27 9.48
C GLY A 246 22.81 2.13 8.19
N GLY A 247 21.67 1.44 8.24
CA GLY A 247 20.78 1.31 7.10
C GLY A 247 20.17 2.65 6.68
N PHE A 248 19.77 3.52 7.60
CA PHE A 248 19.32 4.88 7.27
C PHE A 248 20.44 5.73 6.64
N ILE A 249 21.69 5.60 7.12
CA ILE A 249 22.84 6.27 6.53
C ILE A 249 23.07 5.78 5.10
N VAL A 250 23.07 4.46 4.89
CA VAL A 250 23.21 3.85 3.55
C VAL A 250 22.10 4.35 2.62
N ALA A 251 20.84 4.36 3.09
CA ALA A 251 19.72 4.88 2.31
C ALA A 251 19.92 6.36 1.92
N ALA A 252 20.31 7.20 2.87
CA ALA A 252 20.57 8.62 2.62
C ALA A 252 21.71 8.83 1.61
N VAL A 253 22.83 8.12 1.77
CA VAL A 253 23.96 8.16 0.83
C VAL A 253 23.56 7.71 -0.56
N CYS A 254 22.79 6.60 -0.66
CA CYS A 254 22.31 6.10 -1.93
C CYS A 254 21.34 7.07 -2.62
N PHE A 255 20.40 7.70 -1.89
CA PHE A 255 19.50 8.69 -2.47
C PHE A 255 20.19 9.98 -2.91
N VAL A 256 21.14 10.48 -2.11
CA VAL A 256 21.97 11.62 -2.52
C VAL A 256 22.79 11.25 -3.75
N GLY A 257 23.45 10.08 -3.73
CA GLY A 257 24.17 9.53 -4.88
C GLY A 257 23.29 9.39 -6.10
N PHE A 258 22.08 8.86 -5.96
CA PHE A 258 21.08 8.71 -7.02
C PHE A 258 20.74 10.06 -7.67
N VAL A 259 20.41 11.08 -6.86
CA VAL A 259 20.12 12.44 -7.38
C VAL A 259 21.28 13.04 -8.15
N PHE A 260 22.52 12.91 -7.62
CA PHE A 260 23.71 13.42 -8.31
C PHE A 260 24.00 12.62 -9.59
N PHE A 261 23.85 11.32 -9.56
CA PHE A 261 24.09 10.42 -10.68
C PHE A 261 23.11 10.68 -11.82
N GLU A 262 21.79 10.70 -11.52
CA GLU A 262 20.71 10.94 -12.48
C GLU A 262 20.81 12.35 -13.15
N ARG A 263 21.23 13.38 -12.39
CA ARG A 263 21.41 14.74 -12.94
C ARG A 263 22.54 14.85 -13.96
N ARG A 264 23.48 13.90 -13.98
CA ARG A 264 24.64 13.91 -14.89
C ARG A 264 24.48 12.95 -16.08
N ARG A 265 23.42 12.18 -16.12
CA ARG A 265 23.15 11.23 -17.20
C ARG A 265 22.38 11.86 -18.35
N GLU A 266 22.77 11.51 -19.59
CA GLU A 266 22.03 11.90 -20.80
C GLU A 266 20.68 11.17 -20.89
N HIS A 267 20.62 9.91 -20.42
CA HIS A 267 19.43 9.09 -20.37
C HIS A 267 19.15 8.63 -18.95
N PRO A 268 18.64 9.52 -18.07
CA PRO A 268 18.35 9.17 -16.69
C PRO A 268 17.15 8.23 -16.61
N MET A 269 17.19 7.27 -15.65
CA MET A 269 16.05 6.43 -15.33
C MET A 269 14.89 7.28 -14.81
N LEU A 270 15.18 8.21 -13.89
CA LEU A 270 14.23 9.17 -13.35
C LEU A 270 14.76 10.59 -13.53
N ASP A 271 14.18 11.34 -14.44
CA ASP A 271 14.56 12.73 -14.64
C ASP A 271 14.16 13.57 -13.41
N MET A 272 15.15 14.08 -12.68
CA MET A 272 14.95 14.90 -11.48
C MET A 272 14.19 16.20 -11.78
N HIS A 273 14.16 16.67 -13.04
CA HIS A 273 13.37 17.84 -13.42
C HIS A 273 11.85 17.64 -13.27
N PHE A 274 11.37 16.38 -13.25
CA PHE A 274 9.96 16.12 -12.96
C PHE A 274 9.54 16.66 -11.58
N PHE A 275 10.44 16.65 -10.59
CA PHE A 275 10.16 17.22 -9.26
C PHE A 275 10.10 18.77 -9.25
N ALA A 276 10.63 19.45 -10.28
CA ALA A 276 10.41 20.88 -10.48
C ALA A 276 8.97 21.18 -10.93
N ASN A 277 8.29 20.21 -11.55
CA ASN A 277 6.87 20.34 -11.86
C ASN A 277 6.04 20.23 -10.58
N ARG A 278 5.33 21.32 -10.26
CA ARG A 278 4.53 21.39 -9.03
C ARG A 278 3.44 20.31 -8.95
N ARG A 279 2.86 19.89 -10.09
CA ARG A 279 1.84 18.81 -10.10
C ARG A 279 2.47 17.48 -9.71
N PHE A 280 3.64 17.17 -10.25
CA PHE A 280 4.38 15.96 -9.92
C PHE A 280 4.81 15.91 -8.45
N ALA A 281 5.49 16.98 -7.98
CA ALA A 281 6.00 17.03 -6.61
C ALA A 281 4.88 17.03 -5.57
N MET A 282 3.81 17.81 -5.79
CA MET A 282 2.67 17.85 -4.88
C MET A 282 1.82 16.58 -4.96
N GLY A 283 1.72 15.96 -6.14
CA GLY A 283 1.13 14.63 -6.30
C GLY A 283 1.86 13.59 -5.46
N SER A 284 3.18 13.51 -5.56
CA SER A 284 4.02 12.59 -4.79
C SER A 284 3.90 12.82 -3.28
N LEU A 285 4.00 14.07 -2.83
CA LEU A 285 3.84 14.41 -1.41
C LEU A 285 2.45 14.07 -0.88
N GLY A 286 1.40 14.40 -1.65
CA GLY A 286 0.01 14.12 -1.27
C GLY A 286 -0.26 12.61 -1.17
N ILE A 287 0.26 11.81 -2.11
CA ILE A 287 0.14 10.36 -2.08
C ILE A 287 0.88 9.80 -0.87
N SER A 288 2.16 10.16 -0.66
CA SER A 288 2.93 9.69 0.50
C SER A 288 2.21 10.01 1.82
N THR A 289 1.71 11.23 1.97
CA THR A 289 0.99 11.67 3.17
C THR A 289 -0.32 10.89 3.38
N THR A 290 -1.06 10.65 2.29
CA THR A 290 -2.33 9.90 2.35
C THR A 290 -2.08 8.43 2.72
N PHE A 291 -1.05 7.79 2.13
CA PHE A 291 -0.72 6.41 2.42
C PHE A 291 -0.06 6.23 3.79
N PHE A 292 0.73 7.21 4.24
CA PHE A 292 1.21 7.28 5.63
C PHE A 292 0.06 7.10 6.63
N ALA A 293 -0.99 7.89 6.46
CA ALA A 293 -2.14 7.84 7.37
C ALA A 293 -3.00 6.58 7.17
N MET A 294 -3.22 6.16 5.93
CA MET A 294 -4.11 5.05 5.60
C MET A 294 -3.53 3.71 6.06
N PHE A 295 -2.26 3.41 5.78
CA PHE A 295 -1.63 2.14 6.19
C PHE A 295 -1.52 2.03 7.70
N ALA A 296 -1.15 3.12 8.37
CA ALA A 296 -1.09 3.17 9.81
C ALA A 296 -2.48 3.03 10.45
N MET A 297 -3.51 3.67 9.88
CA MET A 297 -4.90 3.50 10.33
C MET A 297 -5.32 2.03 10.25
N PHE A 298 -5.08 1.35 9.13
CA PHE A 298 -5.43 -0.07 8.99
C PHE A 298 -4.64 -0.97 9.92
N PHE A 299 -3.34 -0.70 10.12
CA PHE A 299 -2.49 -1.43 11.04
C PHE A 299 -3.05 -1.38 12.48
N VAL A 300 -3.37 -0.18 12.95
CA VAL A 300 -3.90 0.03 14.29
C VAL A 300 -5.34 -0.49 14.43
N LEU A 301 -6.20 -0.24 13.42
CA LEU A 301 -7.59 -0.68 13.41
C LEU A 301 -7.71 -2.20 13.45
N THR A 302 -6.89 -2.93 12.71
CA THR A 302 -6.90 -4.39 12.70
C THR A 302 -6.60 -4.94 14.10
N GLN A 303 -5.61 -4.39 14.78
CA GLN A 303 -5.27 -4.77 16.15
C GLN A 303 -6.38 -4.40 17.14
N TYR A 304 -6.97 -3.20 17.02
CA TYR A 304 -8.12 -2.78 17.83
C TYR A 304 -9.29 -3.77 17.67
N LEU A 305 -9.67 -4.11 16.44
CA LEU A 305 -10.78 -5.03 16.21
C LEU A 305 -10.51 -6.44 16.76
N GLN A 306 -9.28 -6.94 16.65
CA GLN A 306 -8.93 -8.28 17.10
C GLN A 306 -8.65 -8.37 18.61
N TYR A 307 -7.80 -7.48 19.15
CA TYR A 307 -7.35 -7.60 20.55
C TYR A 307 -8.27 -6.88 21.55
N VAL A 308 -8.88 -5.76 21.14
CA VAL A 308 -9.75 -4.99 22.01
C VAL A 308 -11.19 -5.48 21.90
N ARG A 309 -11.69 -5.62 20.66
CA ARG A 309 -13.08 -6.03 20.39
C ARG A 309 -13.27 -7.54 20.32
N GLY A 310 -12.20 -8.33 20.30
CA GLY A 310 -12.24 -9.79 20.28
C GLY A 310 -12.79 -10.40 18.98
N TYR A 311 -12.82 -9.65 17.87
CA TYR A 311 -13.31 -10.19 16.60
C TYR A 311 -12.32 -11.17 15.99
N SER A 312 -12.82 -12.22 15.36
CA SER A 312 -11.98 -13.12 14.56
C SER A 312 -11.34 -12.35 13.39
N PRO A 313 -10.24 -12.86 12.82
CA PRO A 313 -9.60 -12.25 11.66
C PRO A 313 -10.55 -12.00 10.49
N LEU A 314 -11.42 -12.99 10.16
CA LEU A 314 -12.45 -12.84 9.12
C LEU A 314 -13.46 -11.74 9.48
N ALA A 315 -13.96 -11.76 10.72
CA ALA A 315 -14.90 -10.74 11.19
C ALA A 315 -14.30 -9.33 11.18
N SER A 316 -12.99 -9.19 11.45
CA SER A 316 -12.26 -7.93 11.34
C SER A 316 -12.14 -7.47 9.87
N GLY A 317 -11.85 -8.39 8.95
CA GLY A 317 -11.81 -8.12 7.51
C GLY A 317 -13.15 -7.64 6.96
N VAL A 318 -14.26 -8.32 7.32
CA VAL A 318 -15.63 -7.90 6.93
C VAL A 318 -15.92 -6.48 7.43
N ARG A 319 -15.45 -6.13 8.62
CA ARG A 319 -15.65 -4.79 9.21
C ARG A 319 -14.83 -3.69 8.55
N GLY A 320 -13.84 -4.03 7.72
CA GLY A 320 -13.14 -3.11 6.85
C GLY A 320 -13.89 -2.77 5.54
N LEU A 321 -14.93 -3.53 5.16
CA LEU A 321 -15.66 -3.33 3.89
C LEU A 321 -16.26 -1.94 3.69
N PRO A 322 -16.75 -1.20 4.70
CA PRO A 322 -17.23 0.17 4.50
C PRO A 322 -16.19 1.08 3.84
N PHE A 323 -14.90 0.91 4.16
CA PHE A 323 -13.82 1.63 3.49
C PHE A 323 -13.74 1.28 2.01
N ALA A 324 -13.69 -0.03 1.67
CA ALA A 324 -13.57 -0.49 0.30
C ALA A 324 -14.76 -0.05 -0.57
N VAL A 325 -15.98 -0.23 -0.06
CA VAL A 325 -17.21 0.16 -0.76
C VAL A 325 -17.23 1.67 -1.02
N THR A 326 -16.86 2.47 -0.03
CA THR A 326 -16.78 3.93 -0.18
C THR A 326 -15.74 4.32 -1.24
N MET A 327 -14.56 3.69 -1.24
CA MET A 327 -13.53 3.92 -2.26
C MET A 327 -14.03 3.62 -3.67
N ILE A 328 -14.68 2.49 -3.88
CA ILE A 328 -15.24 2.07 -5.18
C ILE A 328 -16.32 3.06 -5.65
N ILE A 329 -17.09 3.64 -4.74
CA ILE A 329 -18.16 4.59 -5.07
C ILE A 329 -17.62 5.99 -5.31
N VAL A 330 -16.75 6.50 -4.44
CA VAL A 330 -16.30 7.90 -4.45
C VAL A 330 -15.20 8.14 -5.48
N SER A 331 -14.22 7.25 -5.57
CA SER A 331 -13.03 7.46 -6.41
C SER A 331 -13.36 7.70 -7.90
N PRO A 332 -14.27 6.95 -8.56
CA PRO A 332 -14.63 7.21 -9.96
C PRO A 332 -15.33 8.57 -10.20
N ARG A 333 -15.90 9.15 -9.14
CA ARG A 333 -16.59 10.44 -9.17
C ARG A 333 -15.66 11.63 -8.90
N ALA A 334 -14.48 11.38 -8.35
CA ALA A 334 -13.52 12.41 -7.99
C ALA A 334 -13.05 13.29 -9.17
N PRO A 335 -12.84 12.79 -10.40
CA PRO A 335 -12.52 13.65 -11.54
C PRO A 335 -13.63 14.65 -11.87
N ALA A 336 -14.90 14.23 -11.80
CA ALA A 336 -16.04 15.10 -12.02
C ALA A 336 -16.17 16.15 -10.89
N LEU A 337 -15.88 15.77 -9.65
CA LEU A 337 -15.82 16.70 -8.53
C LEU A 337 -14.69 17.71 -8.73
N ALA A 338 -13.48 17.27 -9.10
CA ALA A 338 -12.35 18.14 -9.37
C ALA A 338 -12.61 19.10 -10.55
N ALA A 339 -13.34 18.66 -11.58
CA ALA A 339 -13.76 19.52 -12.69
C ALA A 339 -14.72 20.62 -12.26
N ARG A 340 -15.60 20.35 -11.26
CA ARG A 340 -16.60 21.33 -10.77
C ARG A 340 -16.04 22.35 -9.79
N ILE A 341 -15.23 21.89 -8.81
CA ILE A 341 -14.75 22.74 -7.71
C ILE A 341 -13.25 23.10 -7.81
N GLY A 342 -12.56 22.55 -8.81
CA GLY A 342 -11.12 22.66 -9.00
C GLY A 342 -10.31 21.59 -8.25
N ALA A 343 -9.18 21.15 -8.84
CA ALA A 343 -8.33 20.12 -8.26
C ALA A 343 -7.81 20.48 -6.86
N LYS A 344 -7.43 21.75 -6.64
CA LYS A 344 -6.97 22.26 -5.34
C LYS A 344 -7.99 22.02 -4.22
N ARG A 345 -9.27 22.35 -4.45
CA ARG A 345 -10.34 22.19 -3.46
C ARG A 345 -10.72 20.72 -3.28
N ALA A 346 -10.71 19.92 -4.36
CA ALA A 346 -11.01 18.51 -4.30
C ALA A 346 -9.95 17.75 -3.48
N VAL A 347 -8.67 18.00 -3.72
CA VAL A 347 -7.55 17.38 -2.96
C VAL A 347 -7.54 17.88 -1.51
N GLY A 348 -7.56 19.20 -1.30
CA GLY A 348 -7.55 19.77 0.04
C GLY A 348 -8.74 19.33 0.89
N GLY A 349 -9.97 19.39 0.33
CA GLY A 349 -11.18 18.92 0.99
C GLY A 349 -11.15 17.41 1.26
N GLY A 350 -10.61 16.60 0.34
CA GLY A 350 -10.41 15.17 0.54
C GLY A 350 -9.43 14.87 1.68
N MET A 351 -8.30 15.57 1.74
CA MET A 351 -7.33 15.39 2.83
C MET A 351 -7.90 15.86 4.19
N VAL A 352 -8.67 16.94 4.22
CA VAL A 352 -9.39 17.36 5.43
C VAL A 352 -10.40 16.29 5.85
N LEU A 353 -11.17 15.73 4.93
CA LEU A 353 -12.14 14.68 5.25
C LEU A 353 -11.46 13.41 5.78
N LEU A 354 -10.30 13.03 5.22
CA LEU A 354 -9.47 11.95 5.77
C LEU A 354 -9.04 12.28 7.21
N ALA A 355 -8.55 13.48 7.46
CA ALA A 355 -8.13 13.92 8.79
C ALA A 355 -9.29 13.92 9.79
N VAL A 356 -10.49 14.33 9.37
CA VAL A 356 -11.72 14.22 10.19
C VAL A 356 -12.02 12.76 10.51
N GLY A 357 -11.95 11.85 9.51
CA GLY A 357 -12.13 10.41 9.73
C GLY A 357 -11.14 9.82 10.74
N LEU A 358 -9.86 10.21 10.67
CA LEU A 358 -8.83 9.80 11.62
C LEU A 358 -9.06 10.38 13.01
N THR A 359 -9.38 11.67 13.09
CA THR A 359 -9.66 12.35 14.36
C THR A 359 -10.89 11.75 15.04
N THR A 360 -11.97 11.50 14.31
CA THR A 360 -13.14 10.82 14.87
C THR A 360 -12.80 9.40 15.30
N LEU A 361 -12.03 8.65 14.51
CA LEU A 361 -11.57 7.31 14.89
C LEU A 361 -10.67 7.33 16.16
N SER A 362 -9.98 8.45 16.44
CA SER A 362 -9.17 8.57 17.66
C SER A 362 -9.97 8.65 18.97
N PHE A 363 -11.28 8.64 18.94
CA PHE A 363 -12.14 8.61 20.14
C PHE A 363 -12.74 7.23 20.41
N VAL A 364 -12.25 6.16 19.77
CA VAL A 364 -12.70 4.79 20.06
C VAL A 364 -12.35 4.39 21.50
N THR A 365 -13.22 3.61 22.12
CA THR A 365 -13.08 3.08 23.47
C THR A 365 -13.18 1.55 23.46
N LEU A 366 -13.04 0.90 24.61
CA LEU A 366 -13.20 -0.55 24.72
C LEU A 366 -14.60 -1.03 24.28
N THR A 367 -15.61 -0.17 24.40
CA THR A 367 -17.03 -0.49 24.18
C THR A 367 -17.66 0.18 22.96
N THR A 368 -16.88 0.95 22.18
CA THR A 368 -17.39 1.69 21.01
C THR A 368 -18.16 0.79 20.05
N SER A 369 -19.36 1.23 19.63
CA SER A 369 -20.17 0.52 18.65
C SER A 369 -19.44 0.40 17.29
N TYR A 370 -19.62 -0.73 16.63
CA TYR A 370 -19.07 -0.92 15.27
C TYR A 370 -19.56 0.14 14.27
N TRP A 371 -20.81 0.59 14.39
CA TRP A 371 -21.35 1.61 13.48
C TRP A 371 -20.61 2.93 13.54
N TYR A 372 -20.09 3.29 14.72
CA TYR A 372 -19.21 4.45 14.85
C TYR A 372 -17.89 4.24 14.07
N VAL A 373 -17.26 3.09 14.21
CA VAL A 373 -16.04 2.73 13.47
C VAL A 373 -16.32 2.73 11.96
N ALA A 374 -17.44 2.15 11.52
CA ALA A 374 -17.86 2.14 10.11
C ALA A 374 -18.04 3.56 9.56
N MET A 375 -18.66 4.46 10.32
CA MET A 375 -18.78 5.88 9.95
C MET A 375 -17.40 6.54 9.77
N CYS A 376 -16.48 6.31 10.71
CA CYS A 376 -15.10 6.83 10.60
C CYS A 376 -14.39 6.31 9.35
N LEU A 377 -14.58 5.02 9.02
CA LEU A 377 -14.02 4.42 7.80
C LEU A 377 -14.62 5.03 6.52
N VAL A 378 -15.92 5.31 6.51
CA VAL A 378 -16.58 5.98 5.38
C VAL A 378 -16.05 7.40 5.19
N LEU A 379 -15.85 8.16 6.27
CA LEU A 379 -15.25 9.51 6.21
C LEU A 379 -13.81 9.45 5.68
N ALA A 380 -12.97 8.57 6.23
CA ALA A 380 -11.59 8.41 5.79
C ALA A 380 -11.51 7.98 4.32
N ALA A 381 -12.28 6.97 3.91
CA ALA A 381 -12.34 6.48 2.54
C ALA A 381 -12.89 7.53 1.56
N GLY A 382 -13.91 8.30 1.98
CA GLY A 382 -14.43 9.43 1.21
C GLY A 382 -13.36 10.47 0.93
N GLY A 383 -12.55 10.79 1.94
CA GLY A 383 -11.40 11.68 1.83
C GLY A 383 -10.33 11.17 0.87
N VAL A 384 -9.89 9.93 1.05
CA VAL A 384 -8.91 9.28 0.16
C VAL A 384 -9.46 9.19 -1.27
N GLY A 385 -10.69 8.72 -1.44
CA GLY A 385 -11.33 8.57 -2.75
C GLY A 385 -11.49 9.88 -3.51
N ALA A 386 -11.70 11.01 -2.82
CA ALA A 386 -11.78 12.33 -3.44
C ALA A 386 -10.41 12.89 -3.84
N ALA A 387 -9.34 12.65 -3.04
CA ALA A 387 -8.02 13.23 -3.27
C ALA A 387 -7.16 12.41 -4.23
N MET A 388 -7.13 11.07 -4.06
CA MET A 388 -6.18 10.17 -4.73
C MET A 388 -6.18 10.25 -6.27
N PRO A 389 -7.34 10.26 -6.97
CA PRO A 389 -7.33 10.30 -8.43
C PRO A 389 -6.65 11.55 -9.00
N SER A 390 -6.86 12.71 -8.36
CA SER A 390 -6.21 13.96 -8.78
C SER A 390 -4.71 13.96 -8.50
N LEU A 391 -4.27 13.39 -7.38
CA LEU A 391 -2.86 13.27 -7.02
C LEU A 391 -2.13 12.31 -7.97
N SER A 392 -2.66 11.10 -8.19
CA SER A 392 -2.09 10.11 -9.11
C SER A 392 -2.08 10.62 -10.56
N SER A 393 -3.17 11.24 -11.01
CA SER A 393 -3.21 11.86 -12.34
C SER A 393 -2.18 12.99 -12.47
N GLY A 394 -1.95 13.75 -11.39
CA GLY A 394 -0.95 14.82 -11.35
C GLY A 394 0.47 14.31 -11.58
N ILE A 395 0.84 13.17 -11.01
CA ILE A 395 2.14 12.52 -11.26
C ILE A 395 2.20 12.01 -12.70
N VAL A 396 1.26 11.13 -13.03
CA VAL A 396 1.28 10.32 -14.24
C VAL A 396 1.18 11.17 -15.51
N GLN A 397 0.38 12.25 -15.49
CA GLN A 397 0.24 13.17 -16.64
C GLN A 397 1.33 14.23 -16.73
N SER A 398 2.16 14.39 -15.70
CA SER A 398 3.33 15.29 -15.72
C SER A 398 4.55 14.66 -16.42
N VAL A 399 4.47 13.36 -16.73
CA VAL A 399 5.56 12.61 -17.37
C VAL A 399 5.17 12.29 -18.81
N PRO A 400 6.11 12.41 -19.78
CA PRO A 400 5.87 12.03 -21.16
C PRO A 400 5.44 10.56 -21.29
N LEU A 401 4.64 10.25 -22.32
CA LEU A 401 4.12 8.89 -22.54
C LEU A 401 5.21 7.82 -22.67
N ASN A 402 6.36 8.18 -23.23
CA ASN A 402 7.52 7.29 -23.36
C ASN A 402 8.19 6.94 -22.02
N LYS A 403 7.94 7.71 -20.97
CA LYS A 403 8.40 7.46 -19.58
C LYS A 403 7.24 7.15 -18.61
N ALA A 404 6.10 6.71 -19.14
CA ALA A 404 4.89 6.46 -18.33
C ALA A 404 5.07 5.35 -17.29
N GLY A 405 5.90 4.34 -17.57
CA GLY A 405 6.27 3.31 -16.61
C GLY A 405 7.02 3.87 -15.41
N VAL A 406 7.99 4.76 -15.66
CA VAL A 406 8.72 5.46 -14.59
C VAL A 406 7.78 6.36 -13.79
N GLY A 407 6.90 7.13 -14.45
CA GLY A 407 5.90 7.95 -13.77
C GLY A 407 4.96 7.10 -12.88
N SER A 408 4.53 5.95 -13.38
CA SER A 408 3.74 4.98 -12.61
C SER A 408 4.53 4.40 -11.43
N ALA A 409 5.80 4.05 -11.66
CA ALA A 409 6.68 3.54 -10.62
C ALA A 409 6.90 4.56 -9.48
N VAL A 410 7.06 5.85 -9.80
CA VAL A 410 7.15 6.91 -8.78
C VAL A 410 5.84 7.02 -7.99
N ASN A 411 4.67 6.97 -8.67
CA ASN A 411 3.37 6.95 -8.00
C ASN A 411 3.28 5.80 -6.98
N ASP A 412 3.74 4.62 -7.36
CA ASP A 412 3.66 3.43 -6.51
C ASP A 412 4.72 3.42 -5.41
N THR A 413 5.96 3.85 -5.71
CA THR A 413 7.02 4.00 -4.72
C THR A 413 6.65 5.01 -3.62
N THR A 414 6.02 6.15 -3.99
CA THR A 414 5.57 7.13 -3.00
C THR A 414 4.47 6.59 -2.08
N ARG A 415 3.63 5.67 -2.57
CA ARG A 415 2.63 4.95 -1.76
C ARG A 415 3.29 4.03 -0.75
N GLU A 416 4.21 3.18 -1.21
CA GLU A 416 4.88 2.19 -0.36
C GLU A 416 5.75 2.86 0.70
N VAL A 417 6.56 3.85 0.33
CA VAL A 417 7.40 4.60 1.27
C VAL A 417 6.54 5.35 2.30
N GLY A 418 5.49 6.05 1.84
CA GLY A 418 4.55 6.72 2.74
C GLY A 418 3.93 5.75 3.73
N GLY A 419 3.43 4.61 3.24
CA GLY A 419 2.81 3.57 4.05
C GLY A 419 3.76 2.95 5.07
N ALA A 420 4.98 2.60 4.66
CA ALA A 420 6.00 2.02 5.55
C ALA A 420 6.38 2.99 6.68
N ILE A 421 6.65 4.26 6.35
CA ILE A 421 6.93 5.29 7.35
C ILE A 421 5.74 5.46 8.31
N GLY A 422 4.51 5.43 7.77
CA GLY A 422 3.28 5.54 8.56
C GLY A 422 3.13 4.43 9.60
N ILE A 423 3.27 3.17 9.18
CA ILE A 423 3.20 2.01 10.08
C ILE A 423 4.28 2.10 11.14
N ALA A 424 5.53 2.39 10.76
CA ALA A 424 6.64 2.46 11.70
C ALA A 424 6.51 3.59 12.72
N ALA A 425 6.20 4.81 12.25
CA ALA A 425 6.07 5.98 13.12
C ALA A 425 4.89 5.84 14.09
N LEU A 426 3.70 5.50 13.56
CA LEU A 426 2.50 5.41 14.41
C LEU A 426 2.49 4.12 15.24
N GLY A 427 3.04 3.02 14.73
CA GLY A 427 3.26 1.81 15.49
C GLY A 427 4.20 2.02 16.69
N SER A 428 5.28 2.80 16.49
CA SER A 428 6.20 3.17 17.59
C SER A 428 5.52 4.05 18.63
N ILE A 429 4.68 5.01 18.21
CA ILE A 429 3.90 5.85 19.14
C ILE A 429 2.96 4.97 19.97
N VAL A 430 2.20 4.08 19.31
CA VAL A 430 1.29 3.15 20.02
C VAL A 430 2.07 2.31 21.02
N ASN A 431 3.20 1.73 20.60
CA ASN A 431 3.98 0.84 21.45
C ASN A 431 4.64 1.57 22.63
N SER A 432 5.14 2.80 22.44
CA SER A 432 5.70 3.61 23.53
C SER A 432 4.64 3.89 24.60
N ILE A 433 3.49 4.45 24.20
CA ILE A 433 2.42 4.79 25.13
C ILE A 433 1.85 3.52 25.80
N TYR A 434 1.71 2.45 25.04
CA TYR A 434 1.30 1.15 25.55
C TYR A 434 2.22 0.66 26.68
N ARG A 435 3.53 0.70 26.47
CA ARG A 435 4.53 0.29 27.48
C ARG A 435 4.47 1.16 28.72
N ASP A 436 4.41 2.48 28.53
CA ASP A 436 4.42 3.45 29.64
C ASP A 436 3.18 3.27 30.52
N HIS A 437 1.99 3.09 29.93
CA HIS A 437 0.74 2.91 30.67
C HIS A 437 0.59 1.50 31.27
N LEU A 438 1.19 0.48 30.65
CA LEU A 438 1.13 -0.90 31.16
C LEU A 438 2.16 -1.16 32.26
N ALA A 439 3.30 -0.48 32.27
CA ALA A 439 4.42 -0.73 33.17
C ALA A 439 4.01 -0.82 34.67
N PRO A 440 3.14 0.05 35.23
CA PRO A 440 2.72 -0.05 36.63
C PRO A 440 1.99 -1.35 36.97
N ALA A 441 1.23 -1.91 36.03
CA ALA A 441 0.48 -3.14 36.22
C ALA A 441 1.35 -4.40 36.14
N LEU A 442 2.56 -4.29 35.61
CA LEU A 442 3.48 -5.43 35.45
C LEU A 442 4.43 -5.63 36.63
N VAL A 443 4.58 -4.65 37.52
CA VAL A 443 5.61 -4.65 38.61
C VAL A 443 5.60 -5.92 39.45
N GLN A 444 4.41 -6.49 39.70
CA GLN A 444 4.25 -7.68 40.55
C GLN A 444 4.43 -9.01 39.80
N LEU A 445 4.63 -8.98 38.49
CA LEU A 445 4.78 -10.17 37.67
C LEU A 445 6.24 -10.63 37.59
N PRO A 446 6.51 -11.94 37.37
CA PRO A 446 7.85 -12.44 37.09
C PRO A 446 8.48 -11.73 35.86
N ALA A 447 9.81 -11.54 35.86
CA ALA A 447 10.52 -10.80 34.82
C ALA A 447 10.22 -11.31 33.38
N ALA A 448 10.13 -12.62 33.20
CA ALA A 448 9.78 -13.21 31.90
C ALA A 448 8.34 -12.85 31.45
N ALA A 449 7.39 -12.73 32.39
CA ALA A 449 6.03 -12.29 32.09
C ALA A 449 5.97 -10.79 31.82
N GLN A 450 6.75 -9.98 32.54
CA GLN A 450 6.88 -8.55 32.28
C GLN A 450 7.44 -8.30 30.86
N GLU A 451 8.50 -9.01 30.48
CA GLU A 451 9.10 -8.90 29.15
C GLU A 451 8.13 -9.33 28.05
N ALA A 452 7.44 -10.47 28.22
CA ALA A 452 6.46 -10.96 27.26
C ALA A 452 5.27 -9.98 27.09
N ALA A 453 4.79 -9.39 28.18
CA ALA A 453 3.68 -8.44 28.17
C ALA A 453 4.08 -7.07 27.59
N SER A 454 5.29 -6.60 27.83
CA SER A 454 5.78 -5.31 27.31
C SER A 454 6.09 -5.33 25.80
N ARG A 455 6.32 -6.51 25.20
CA ARG A 455 6.64 -6.63 23.78
C ARG A 455 5.45 -6.26 22.87
N ASN A 456 4.26 -6.77 23.16
CA ASN A 456 3.06 -6.50 22.38
C ASN A 456 1.77 -6.92 23.11
N VAL A 457 0.63 -6.41 22.63
CA VAL A 457 -0.72 -6.68 23.20
C VAL A 457 -1.05 -8.17 23.22
N ALA A 458 -0.69 -8.92 22.16
CA ALA A 458 -0.97 -10.37 22.09
C ALA A 458 -0.21 -11.15 23.16
N GLY A 459 1.05 -10.76 23.44
CA GLY A 459 1.87 -11.31 24.52
C GLY A 459 1.27 -11.04 25.88
N ALA A 460 0.86 -9.80 26.14
CA ALA A 460 0.23 -9.40 27.39
C ALA A 460 -1.10 -10.12 27.64
N LEU A 461 -1.93 -10.29 26.61
CA LEU A 461 -3.19 -11.04 26.74
C LEU A 461 -2.95 -12.53 27.02
N ARG A 462 -1.86 -13.12 26.50
CA ARG A 462 -1.45 -14.50 26.85
C ARG A 462 -0.98 -14.59 28.30
N VAL A 463 -0.20 -13.62 28.78
CA VAL A 463 0.21 -13.54 30.20
C VAL A 463 -1.04 -13.41 31.09
N ALA A 464 -1.99 -12.54 30.73
CA ALA A 464 -3.25 -12.41 31.47
C ALA A 464 -4.03 -13.74 31.51
N GLY A 465 -4.09 -14.48 30.38
CA GLY A 465 -4.69 -15.82 30.33
C GLY A 465 -4.00 -16.83 31.25
N GLY A 466 -2.68 -16.80 31.36
CA GLY A 466 -1.90 -17.63 32.29
C GLY A 466 -2.18 -17.29 33.76
N LEU A 467 -2.41 -16.02 34.09
CA LEU A 467 -2.77 -15.58 35.45
C LEU A 467 -4.12 -16.15 35.93
N ALA A 468 -5.02 -16.47 35.01
CA ALA A 468 -6.31 -17.08 35.38
C ALA A 468 -6.12 -18.43 36.11
N GLN A 469 -5.06 -19.17 35.80
CA GLN A 469 -4.74 -20.47 36.42
C GLN A 469 -4.01 -20.33 37.76
N THR A 470 -3.26 -19.25 37.97
CA THR A 470 -2.39 -19.07 39.14
C THR A 470 -2.96 -18.11 40.19
N GLN A 471 -3.63 -17.04 39.75
CA GLN A 471 -4.17 -15.98 40.64
C GLN A 471 -5.69 -15.80 40.52
N GLY A 472 -6.33 -16.59 39.65
CA GLY A 472 -7.77 -16.58 39.44
C GLY A 472 -8.26 -15.68 38.31
N PRO A 473 -9.52 -15.87 37.88
CA PRO A 473 -10.12 -15.18 36.74
C PRO A 473 -10.25 -13.66 36.91
N ALA A 474 -10.38 -13.17 38.13
CA ALA A 474 -10.50 -11.73 38.39
C ALA A 474 -9.21 -10.98 38.11
N ALA A 475 -8.05 -11.51 38.53
CA ALA A 475 -6.73 -10.92 38.25
C ALA A 475 -6.43 -10.95 36.74
N ALA A 476 -6.77 -12.04 36.07
CA ALA A 476 -6.64 -12.15 34.60
C ALA A 476 -7.49 -11.10 33.86
N ALA A 477 -8.75 -10.92 34.26
CA ALA A 477 -9.66 -9.94 33.66
C ALA A 477 -9.17 -8.50 33.88
N GLN A 478 -8.68 -8.19 35.07
CA GLN A 478 -8.14 -6.87 35.42
C GLN A 478 -6.90 -6.54 34.57
N LEU A 479 -5.94 -7.46 34.48
CA LEU A 479 -4.76 -7.25 33.62
C LEU A 479 -5.15 -7.11 32.13
N ALA A 480 -6.07 -7.94 31.64
CA ALA A 480 -6.54 -7.86 30.25
C ALA A 480 -7.23 -6.52 29.94
N GLU A 481 -7.96 -5.95 30.89
CA GLU A 481 -8.59 -4.63 30.74
C GLU A 481 -7.55 -3.52 30.69
N VAL A 482 -6.55 -3.52 31.58
CA VAL A 482 -5.44 -2.57 31.58
C VAL A 482 -4.65 -2.66 30.26
N VAL A 483 -4.36 -3.87 29.79
CA VAL A 483 -3.69 -4.10 28.49
C VAL A 483 -4.46 -3.47 27.33
N ARG A 484 -5.78 -3.70 27.28
CA ARG A 484 -6.63 -3.15 26.22
C ARG A 484 -6.73 -1.63 26.30
N GLN A 485 -6.87 -1.08 27.51
CA GLN A 485 -6.94 0.37 27.71
C GLN A 485 -5.62 1.05 27.33
N SER A 486 -4.47 0.54 27.78
CA SER A 486 -3.15 1.07 27.43
C SER A 486 -2.92 1.08 25.90
N PHE A 487 -3.40 0.05 25.20
CA PHE A 487 -3.35 0.02 23.75
C PHE A 487 -4.25 1.08 23.12
N VAL A 488 -5.49 1.24 23.59
CA VAL A 488 -6.44 2.24 23.09
C VAL A 488 -5.91 3.66 23.30
N ASP A 489 -5.24 3.94 24.42
CA ASP A 489 -4.61 5.25 24.67
C ASP A 489 -3.51 5.54 23.65
N GLY A 490 -2.69 4.55 23.28
CA GLY A 490 -1.73 4.64 22.20
C GLY A 490 -2.38 4.91 20.84
N VAL A 491 -3.50 4.22 20.55
CA VAL A 491 -4.30 4.42 19.32
C VAL A 491 -4.79 5.87 19.21
N HIS A 492 -5.30 6.44 20.30
CA HIS A 492 -5.78 7.82 20.33
C HIS A 492 -4.71 8.82 19.88
N VAL A 493 -3.50 8.72 20.44
CA VAL A 493 -2.40 9.64 20.11
C VAL A 493 -1.91 9.40 18.68
N ALA A 494 -1.71 8.14 18.28
CA ALA A 494 -1.24 7.81 16.95
C ALA A 494 -2.17 8.35 15.84
N LEU A 495 -3.48 8.15 15.98
CA LEU A 495 -4.46 8.64 14.99
C LEU A 495 -4.55 10.16 14.95
N ARG A 496 -4.38 10.85 16.09
CA ARG A 496 -4.32 12.33 16.13
C ARG A 496 -3.06 12.84 15.43
N VAL A 497 -1.91 12.21 15.66
CA VAL A 497 -0.66 12.53 14.94
C VAL A 497 -0.84 12.32 13.44
N ALA A 498 -1.44 11.19 13.02
CA ALA A 498 -1.75 10.95 11.62
C ALA A 498 -2.63 12.06 11.02
N ALA A 499 -3.68 12.47 11.74
CA ALA A 499 -4.57 13.54 11.30
C ALA A 499 -3.83 14.87 11.14
N VAL A 500 -2.94 15.23 12.09
CA VAL A 500 -2.12 16.45 12.00
C VAL A 500 -1.19 16.40 10.79
N VAL A 501 -0.53 15.26 10.54
CA VAL A 501 0.36 15.08 9.36
C VAL A 501 -0.44 15.23 8.06
N VAL A 502 -1.65 14.64 7.99
CA VAL A 502 -2.53 14.76 6.81
C VAL A 502 -2.98 16.21 6.60
N VAL A 503 -3.34 16.93 7.66
CA VAL A 503 -3.72 18.35 7.54
C VAL A 503 -2.53 19.18 7.08
N ALA A 504 -1.36 19.03 7.69
CA ALA A 504 -0.15 19.75 7.32
C ALA A 504 0.24 19.47 5.86
N GLY A 505 0.31 18.20 5.46
CA GLY A 505 0.55 17.79 4.08
C GLY A 505 -0.51 18.33 3.12
N GLY A 506 -1.79 18.25 3.50
CA GLY A 506 -2.92 18.76 2.73
C GLY A 506 -2.84 20.27 2.49
N VAL A 507 -2.48 21.06 3.49
CA VAL A 507 -2.26 22.51 3.37
C VAL A 507 -1.12 22.79 2.39
N VAL A 508 0.03 22.12 2.53
CA VAL A 508 1.17 22.30 1.61
C VAL A 508 0.78 21.93 0.18
N VAL A 509 0.15 20.78 0.00
CA VAL A 509 -0.27 20.28 -1.31
C VAL A 509 -1.31 21.22 -1.93
N ALA A 510 -2.38 21.54 -1.20
CA ALA A 510 -3.43 22.40 -1.70
C ALA A 510 -2.94 23.85 -1.97
N SER A 511 -1.98 24.38 -1.19
CA SER A 511 -1.43 25.72 -1.44
C SER A 511 -0.63 25.83 -2.73
N ARG A 512 0.03 24.72 -3.14
CA ARG A 512 0.99 24.70 -4.26
C ARG A 512 0.50 24.01 -5.53
N ILE A 513 -0.62 23.27 -5.51
CA ILE A 513 -1.23 22.71 -6.72
C ILE A 513 -1.74 23.88 -7.59
N PRO A 514 -1.37 23.94 -8.89
CA PRO A 514 -1.85 24.97 -9.80
C PRO A 514 -3.36 24.87 -10.02
N ASN A 515 -4.05 26.00 -10.00
CA ASN A 515 -5.47 26.12 -10.40
C ASN A 515 -5.59 26.22 -11.93
N GLY A 516 -5.02 25.35 -12.71
CA GLY A 516 -4.99 25.51 -14.15
C GLY A 516 -5.55 24.31 -14.88
N ASP A 517 -6.27 24.63 -15.96
CA ASP A 517 -6.96 23.74 -16.89
C ASP A 517 -6.13 22.51 -17.28
N GLN A 518 -6.79 21.36 -17.35
CA GLN A 518 -6.27 20.13 -17.92
C GLN A 518 -6.01 20.24 -19.46
N HIS A 519 -6.12 21.44 -20.04
CA HIS A 519 -6.07 21.68 -21.48
C HIS A 519 -4.84 22.46 -21.99
N ALA A 520 -3.88 22.85 -21.13
CA ALA A 520 -2.72 23.62 -21.56
C ALA A 520 -1.47 22.77 -21.70
N VAL A 521 -1.46 21.77 -22.58
CA VAL A 521 -0.26 21.29 -23.28
C VAL A 521 -0.66 21.13 -24.75
N SER A 522 -0.91 22.24 -25.40
CA SER A 522 -0.87 22.36 -26.85
C SER A 522 0.18 23.40 -27.21
N GLY A 523 1.27 22.96 -27.83
CA GLY A 523 2.18 23.82 -28.57
C GLY A 523 3.49 24.16 -27.83
N HIS A 524 4.49 23.37 -28.03
CA HIS A 524 5.79 23.76 -28.63
C HIS A 524 6.54 22.50 -29.02
#